data_324713aea6d4e8e7a98a9b584b8dbb0f
#
_entry.id   324713aea6d4e8e7a98a9b584b8dbb0f
#
_cell.length_a   1.000
_cell.length_b   1.000
_cell.length_c   1.000
_cell.angle_alpha   90.00
_cell.angle_beta   90.00
_cell.angle_gamma   90.00
#
_symmetry.space_group_name_H-M   'P 1'
#
loop_
_entity.id
_entity.type
_entity.pdbx_description
1 polymer ?
#
loop_
_entity_poly.entity_id
_entity_poly.type
_entity_poly.pdbx_seq_one_letter_code
_entity_poly.pdbx_strand_id
1 'polypeptide(L)'
;KKTAVNQAVDRLRSMIEAGLIEIGSKTKVEINVVEGNRYYNLKNTGIGFHGDTERVVVICISIGCDNYPMRWQWFKDGMPVGDTIDITLNCGDVYIMSEKAVGADWKLRSIYTLRHAAGAKKYTGLDRWEKRRPAYEARIKAKAEKKSIKEAFKAESKTEAKPKKKKINKKIRKAKTIENYKEALRNLSW
;
A
#
# COMPACT_ATOMS: atom_id res chain seq x y z
N LYS A 1 -0.12 17.55 39.37
CA LYS A 1 0.15 16.10 39.24
C LYS A 1 0.06 15.75 37.76
N LYS A 2 1.04 14.98 37.25
CA LYS A 2 0.96 14.44 35.88
C LYS A 2 -0.17 13.41 35.81
N THR A 3 -0.91 13.38 34.69
CA THR A 3 -1.92 12.34 34.44
C THR A 3 -1.24 10.97 34.23
N ALA A 4 -2.01 9.87 34.37
CA ALA A 4 -1.51 8.52 34.09
C ALA A 4 -0.95 8.39 32.65
N VAL A 5 -1.60 9.07 31.69
CA VAL A 5 -1.13 9.11 30.31
C VAL A 5 0.25 9.78 30.21
N ASN A 6 0.43 10.93 30.86
CA ASN A 6 1.72 11.62 30.84
C ASN A 6 2.84 10.77 31.47
N GLN A 7 2.53 10.04 32.56
CA GLN A 7 3.48 9.15 33.19
C GLN A 7 3.86 7.97 32.27
N ALA A 8 2.88 7.39 31.57
CA ALA A 8 3.13 6.33 30.58
C ALA A 8 4.00 6.84 29.43
N VAL A 9 3.72 8.03 28.90
CA VAL A 9 4.51 8.67 27.83
C VAL A 9 5.95 8.91 28.28
N ASP A 10 6.17 9.46 29.48
CA ASP A 10 7.52 9.70 30.01
C ASP A 10 8.29 8.38 30.17
N ARG A 11 7.63 7.33 30.68
CA ARG A 11 8.23 6.00 30.84
C ARG A 11 8.62 5.38 29.51
N LEU A 12 7.73 5.42 28.53
CA LEU A 12 8.02 4.94 27.16
C LEU A 12 9.18 5.67 26.53
N ARG A 13 9.21 7.00 26.62
CA ARG A 13 10.33 7.80 26.13
C ARG A 13 11.64 7.34 26.74
N SER A 14 11.70 7.24 28.06
CA SER A 14 12.92 6.82 28.79
C SER A 14 13.37 5.41 28.40
N MET A 15 12.45 4.47 28.22
CA MET A 15 12.76 3.09 27.80
C MET A 15 13.35 3.05 26.39
N ILE A 16 12.76 3.80 25.46
CA ILE A 16 13.23 3.83 24.05
C ILE A 16 14.60 4.53 23.98
N GLU A 17 14.77 5.65 24.70
CA GLU A 17 16.05 6.37 24.74
C GLU A 17 17.16 5.51 25.33
N ALA A 18 16.86 4.74 26.38
CA ALA A 18 17.83 3.80 26.94
C ALA A 18 18.27 2.74 25.91
N GLY A 19 17.33 2.12 25.19
CA GLY A 19 17.66 1.16 24.13
C GLY A 19 18.42 1.80 22.97
N LEU A 20 18.14 3.05 22.61
CA LEU A 20 18.89 3.78 21.60
C LEU A 20 20.34 4.05 22.03
N ILE A 21 20.56 4.36 23.31
CA ILE A 21 21.91 4.55 23.87
C ILE A 21 22.70 3.25 23.81
N GLU A 22 22.08 2.10 24.14
CA GLU A 22 22.74 0.79 24.10
C GLU A 22 23.29 0.44 22.70
N ILE A 23 22.62 0.89 21.65
CA ILE A 23 23.08 0.70 20.26
C ILE A 23 23.94 1.87 19.74
N GLY A 24 24.37 2.77 20.62
CA GLY A 24 25.25 3.91 20.28
C GLY A 24 24.53 5.06 19.57
N SER A 25 23.21 5.08 19.54
CA SER A 25 22.45 6.18 18.97
C SER A 25 22.38 7.38 19.92
N LYS A 26 22.48 8.59 19.36
CA LYS A 26 22.27 9.86 20.08
C LYS A 26 20.89 10.48 19.80
N THR A 27 20.00 9.74 19.17
CA THR A 27 18.67 10.21 18.80
C THR A 27 17.82 10.44 20.05
N LYS A 28 17.21 11.61 20.14
CA LYS A 28 16.21 11.92 21.17
C LYS A 28 14.82 11.52 20.67
N VAL A 29 13.97 11.07 21.58
CA VAL A 29 12.60 10.69 21.28
C VAL A 29 11.66 11.83 21.63
N GLU A 30 10.99 12.36 20.61
CA GLU A 30 9.93 13.35 20.78
C GLU A 30 8.58 12.70 20.49
N ILE A 31 7.67 12.70 21.49
CA ILE A 31 6.30 12.24 21.35
C ILE A 31 5.40 13.47 21.27
N ASN A 32 4.93 13.76 20.07
CA ASN A 32 4.20 15.00 19.78
C ASN A 32 2.68 14.88 20.02
N VAL A 33 2.12 13.68 19.77
CA VAL A 33 0.69 13.41 19.84
C VAL A 33 0.44 12.08 20.54
N VAL A 34 -0.58 12.03 21.36
CA VAL A 34 -1.07 10.80 22.00
C VAL A 34 -2.54 10.62 21.65
N GLU A 35 -2.88 9.51 21.04
CA GLU A 35 -4.24 9.15 20.67
C GLU A 35 -4.60 7.77 21.21
N GLY A 36 -5.87 7.54 21.50
CA GLY A 36 -6.37 6.25 21.95
C GLY A 36 -7.48 5.71 21.04
N ASN A 37 -7.31 4.46 20.61
CA ASN A 37 -8.36 3.71 19.92
C ASN A 37 -9.01 2.72 20.89
N ARG A 38 -10.30 2.85 21.14
CA ARG A 38 -11.03 1.94 22.00
C ARG A 38 -11.88 0.95 21.19
N TYR A 39 -11.54 -0.32 21.29
CA TYR A 39 -12.30 -1.42 20.69
C TYR A 39 -13.20 -2.08 21.74
N TYR A 40 -14.40 -1.56 21.91
CA TYR A 40 -15.34 -1.97 22.98
C TYR A 40 -16.00 -3.33 22.77
N ASN A 41 -15.88 -3.90 21.57
CA ASN A 41 -16.38 -5.24 21.24
C ASN A 41 -15.42 -5.91 20.25
N LEU A 42 -14.57 -6.79 20.74
CA LEU A 42 -13.50 -7.44 19.98
C LEU A 42 -13.99 -8.28 18.78
N LYS A 43 -15.24 -8.77 18.84
CA LYS A 43 -15.85 -9.56 17.75
C LYS A 43 -16.36 -8.67 16.62
N ASN A 44 -16.67 -7.41 16.89
CA ASN A 44 -17.38 -6.54 15.95
C ASN A 44 -16.68 -5.22 15.64
N THR A 45 -15.68 -4.83 16.43
CA THR A 45 -14.92 -3.59 16.22
C THR A 45 -13.54 -3.84 15.68
N GLY A 46 -12.98 -2.86 15.02
CA GLY A 46 -11.66 -2.90 14.41
C GLY A 46 -11.48 -1.76 13.43
N ILE A 47 -10.33 -1.73 12.80
CA ILE A 47 -10.00 -0.77 11.75
C ILE A 47 -9.47 -1.53 10.54
N GLY A 48 -10.01 -1.23 9.35
CA GLY A 48 -9.61 -1.87 8.10
C GLY A 48 -8.26 -1.38 7.59
N PHE A 49 -7.72 -2.05 6.59
CA PHE A 49 -6.40 -1.71 6.02
C PHE A 49 -6.29 -0.25 5.60
N HIS A 50 -5.42 0.46 6.27
CA HIS A 50 -5.11 1.88 6.07
C HIS A 50 -3.64 2.17 6.40
N GLY A 51 -3.22 3.40 6.25
CA GLY A 51 -1.98 3.97 6.76
C GLY A 51 -2.27 5.35 7.34
N ASP A 52 -1.44 5.81 8.23
CA ASP A 52 -1.56 7.09 8.92
C ASP A 52 -0.76 8.16 8.17
N THR A 53 -1.47 9.00 7.42
CA THR A 53 -0.84 9.95 6.47
C THR A 53 -0.01 11.04 7.18
N GLU A 54 -0.39 11.37 8.40
CA GLU A 54 0.20 12.47 9.20
C GLU A 54 1.28 12.01 10.19
N ARG A 55 1.63 10.71 10.18
CA ARG A 55 2.55 10.11 11.16
C ARG A 55 3.78 9.54 10.48
N VAL A 56 4.94 9.70 11.12
CA VAL A 56 6.22 9.15 10.66
C VAL A 56 6.57 7.87 11.41
N VAL A 57 6.47 7.89 12.73
CA VAL A 57 6.69 6.74 13.62
C VAL A 57 5.54 6.67 14.60
N VAL A 58 5.05 5.48 14.87
CA VAL A 58 4.00 5.26 15.87
C VAL A 58 4.47 4.26 16.89
N ILE A 59 4.35 4.64 18.17
CA ILE A 59 4.58 3.77 19.31
C ILE A 59 3.20 3.45 19.88
N CYS A 60 2.86 2.16 19.92
CA CYS A 60 1.58 1.69 20.42
C CYS A 60 1.75 0.86 21.68
N ILE A 61 0.80 1.00 22.62
CA ILE A 61 0.62 0.11 23.76
C ILE A 61 -0.74 -0.56 23.61
N SER A 62 -0.79 -1.88 23.68
CA SER A 62 -2.02 -2.65 23.78
C SER A 62 -2.47 -2.71 25.22
N ILE A 63 -3.74 -2.38 25.52
CA ILE A 63 -4.25 -2.34 26.89
C ILE A 63 -5.64 -3.00 26.94
N GLY A 64 -5.85 -3.85 27.94
CA GLY A 64 -7.18 -4.33 28.33
C GLY A 64 -7.64 -5.64 27.72
N CYS A 65 -6.90 -6.24 26.82
CA CYS A 65 -7.19 -7.59 26.31
C CYS A 65 -5.92 -8.29 25.84
N ASP A 66 -6.01 -9.61 25.76
CA ASP A 66 -5.01 -10.47 25.16
C ASP A 66 -5.50 -10.99 23.80
N ASN A 67 -4.56 -11.48 23.02
CA ASN A 67 -4.80 -12.07 21.69
C ASN A 67 -5.50 -11.10 20.71
N TYR A 68 -5.21 -9.80 20.79
CA TYR A 68 -5.77 -8.83 19.87
C TYR A 68 -5.06 -8.90 18.51
N PRO A 69 -5.78 -9.21 17.40
CA PRO A 69 -5.15 -9.40 16.11
C PRO A 69 -4.78 -8.09 15.45
N MET A 70 -3.56 -7.99 14.97
CA MET A 70 -3.05 -6.92 14.13
C MET A 70 -2.40 -7.51 12.89
N ARG A 71 -2.64 -6.90 11.74
CA ARG A 71 -2.20 -7.42 10.44
C ARG A 71 -1.63 -6.32 9.58
N TRP A 72 -0.50 -6.59 8.90
CA TRP A 72 0.03 -5.78 7.82
C TRP A 72 -0.08 -6.51 6.50
N GLN A 73 -0.33 -5.73 5.44
CA GLN A 73 -0.42 -6.23 4.09
C GLN A 73 0.18 -5.23 3.12
N TRP A 74 0.99 -5.71 2.20
CA TRP A 74 1.45 -4.92 1.07
C TRP A 74 0.35 -4.70 0.04
N PHE A 75 0.33 -3.53 -0.55
CA PHE A 75 -0.59 -3.16 -1.64
C PHE A 75 0.17 -2.58 -2.82
N LYS A 76 -0.29 -2.90 -4.03
CA LYS A 76 0.13 -2.32 -5.30
C LYS A 76 -1.10 -2.09 -6.17
N ASP A 77 -1.21 -0.90 -6.81
CA ASP A 77 -2.40 -0.52 -7.59
C ASP A 77 -3.74 -0.66 -6.85
N GLY A 78 -3.70 -0.64 -5.51
CA GLY A 78 -4.86 -0.81 -4.63
C GLY A 78 -5.30 -2.26 -4.41
N MET A 79 -4.49 -3.23 -4.85
CA MET A 79 -4.67 -4.67 -4.61
C MET A 79 -3.63 -5.20 -3.62
N PRO A 80 -4.00 -6.13 -2.72
CA PRO A 80 -3.05 -6.79 -1.85
C PRO A 80 -2.09 -7.67 -2.66
N VAL A 81 -0.82 -7.64 -2.28
CA VAL A 81 0.26 -8.41 -2.91
C VAL A 81 1.17 -9.02 -1.85
N GLY A 82 1.68 -10.22 -2.14
CA GLY A 82 2.50 -10.99 -1.19
C GLY A 82 1.73 -11.49 0.02
N ASP A 83 2.47 -12.01 0.99
CA ASP A 83 1.93 -12.59 2.21
C ASP A 83 1.50 -11.52 3.22
N THR A 84 0.60 -11.88 4.12
CA THR A 84 0.22 -11.07 5.28
C THR A 84 1.24 -11.23 6.40
N ILE A 85 1.45 -10.16 7.15
CA ILE A 85 2.22 -10.17 8.39
C ILE A 85 1.22 -10.05 9.53
N ASP A 86 1.05 -11.12 10.29
CA ASP A 86 0.12 -11.18 11.42
C ASP A 86 0.89 -11.16 12.74
N ILE A 87 0.44 -10.31 13.65
CA ILE A 87 0.87 -10.32 15.05
C ILE A 87 -0.34 -10.36 15.96
N THR A 88 -0.16 -10.97 17.11
CA THR A 88 -1.16 -11.01 18.18
C THR A 88 -0.62 -10.19 19.34
N LEU A 89 -1.40 -9.22 19.78
CA LEU A 89 -1.04 -8.31 20.86
C LEU A 89 -1.72 -8.73 22.16
N ASN A 90 -0.96 -8.73 23.24
CA ASN A 90 -1.44 -8.95 24.59
C ASN A 90 -1.50 -7.64 25.37
N CYS A 91 -2.18 -7.66 26.51
CA CYS A 91 -2.22 -6.51 27.40
C CYS A 91 -0.81 -6.16 27.91
N GLY A 92 -0.39 -4.93 27.68
CA GLY A 92 0.95 -4.43 28.03
C GLY A 92 1.97 -4.50 26.90
N ASP A 93 1.66 -5.16 25.78
CA ASP A 93 2.57 -5.19 24.64
C ASP A 93 2.78 -3.78 24.07
N VAL A 94 4.04 -3.49 23.79
CA VAL A 94 4.47 -2.25 23.12
C VAL A 94 5.07 -2.63 21.77
N TYR A 95 4.64 -1.95 20.73
CA TYR A 95 5.22 -2.10 19.40
C TYR A 95 5.47 -0.76 18.72
N ILE A 96 6.47 -0.73 17.87
CA ILE A 96 6.87 0.48 17.15
C ILE A 96 6.70 0.23 15.65
N MET A 97 5.95 1.11 15.00
CA MET A 97 5.83 1.13 13.55
C MET A 97 6.80 2.15 12.97
N SER A 98 7.67 1.68 12.07
CA SER A 98 8.50 2.56 11.24
C SER A 98 7.63 3.35 10.27
N GLU A 99 8.17 4.39 9.64
CA GLU A 99 7.50 5.20 8.62
C GLU A 99 6.78 4.33 7.56
N LYS A 100 7.42 3.26 7.08
CA LYS A 100 6.83 2.35 6.10
C LYS A 100 5.70 1.51 6.68
N ALA A 101 5.82 1.05 7.91
CA ALA A 101 4.80 0.26 8.59
C ALA A 101 3.59 1.10 9.03
N VAL A 102 3.80 2.37 9.33
CA VAL A 102 2.74 3.38 9.53
C VAL A 102 1.97 3.62 8.22
N GLY A 103 2.66 3.57 7.08
CA GLY A 103 2.06 3.65 5.76
C GLY A 103 1.61 5.05 5.38
N ALA A 104 2.39 6.08 5.66
CA ALA A 104 2.08 7.47 5.29
C ALA A 104 1.77 7.64 3.79
N ASP A 105 2.37 6.80 2.96
CA ASP A 105 2.21 6.75 1.50
C ASP A 105 1.02 5.89 1.01
N TRP A 106 0.18 5.36 1.88
CA TRP A 106 -0.80 4.32 1.57
C TRP A 106 -1.83 4.68 0.49
N LYS A 107 -2.06 5.97 0.23
CA LYS A 107 -2.95 6.45 -0.83
C LYS A 107 -2.31 6.37 -2.22
N LEU A 108 -0.98 6.27 -2.29
CA LEU A 108 -0.26 6.16 -3.56
C LEU A 108 -0.45 4.77 -4.15
N ARG A 109 -0.95 4.72 -5.39
CA ARG A 109 -1.24 3.44 -6.07
C ARG A 109 -0.10 2.95 -6.94
N SER A 110 0.76 3.86 -7.39
CA SER A 110 1.86 3.57 -8.31
C SER A 110 3.08 2.90 -7.66
N ILE A 111 3.15 2.87 -6.34
CA ILE A 111 4.23 2.25 -5.56
C ILE A 111 3.69 1.14 -4.66
N TYR A 112 4.59 0.35 -4.08
CA TYR A 112 4.24 -0.59 -3.02
C TYR A 112 4.03 0.18 -1.73
N THR A 113 2.84 0.03 -1.13
CA THR A 113 2.48 0.63 0.15
C THR A 113 2.19 -0.45 1.16
N LEU A 114 2.63 -0.28 2.39
CA LEU A 114 2.29 -1.16 3.49
C LEU A 114 1.11 -0.54 4.24
N ARG A 115 0.10 -1.36 4.55
CA ARG A 115 -1.08 -0.93 5.29
C ARG A 115 -1.30 -1.88 6.44
N HIS A 116 -1.84 -1.34 7.52
CA HIS A 116 -2.18 -2.12 8.70
C HIS A 116 -3.69 -2.13 8.97
N ALA A 117 -4.13 -3.17 9.66
CA ALA A 117 -5.51 -3.38 10.08
C ALA A 117 -5.52 -4.06 11.43
N ALA A 118 -6.58 -3.84 12.22
CA ALA A 118 -6.67 -4.41 13.55
C ALA A 118 -8.11 -4.83 13.89
N GLY A 119 -8.27 -5.83 14.76
CA GLY A 119 -9.54 -6.24 15.31
C GLY A 119 -10.27 -7.33 14.54
N ALA A 120 -11.60 -7.27 14.54
CA ALA A 120 -12.45 -8.32 14.01
C ALA A 120 -12.15 -8.68 12.54
N LYS A 121 -12.31 -9.97 12.18
CA LYS A 121 -11.99 -10.55 10.87
C LYS A 121 -12.54 -9.75 9.68
N LYS A 122 -13.72 -9.14 9.81
CA LYS A 122 -14.29 -8.29 8.75
C LYS A 122 -13.45 -7.07 8.38
N TYR A 123 -12.57 -6.62 9.30
CA TYR A 123 -11.64 -5.51 9.08
C TYR A 123 -10.27 -5.98 8.60
N THR A 124 -9.80 -7.13 9.10
CA THR A 124 -8.48 -7.69 8.80
C THR A 124 -8.49 -8.67 7.63
N GLY A 125 -9.68 -9.08 7.14
CA GLY A 125 -9.83 -9.98 6.00
C GLY A 125 -9.56 -9.33 4.65
N LEU A 126 -9.18 -10.13 3.67
CA LEU A 126 -8.88 -9.71 2.30
C LEU A 126 -10.01 -10.05 1.30
N ASP A 127 -11.10 -10.66 1.73
CA ASP A 127 -12.19 -11.19 0.90
C ASP A 127 -12.73 -10.19 -0.13
N ARG A 128 -12.82 -8.90 0.26
CA ARG A 128 -13.26 -7.84 -0.65
C ARG A 128 -12.34 -7.61 -1.85
N TRP A 129 -11.05 -7.86 -1.68
CA TRP A 129 -10.06 -7.75 -2.75
C TRP A 129 -10.00 -9.02 -3.58
N GLU A 130 -10.17 -10.21 -2.97
CA GLU A 130 -10.23 -11.49 -3.65
C GLU A 130 -11.37 -11.50 -4.67
N LYS A 131 -12.56 -11.02 -4.28
CA LYS A 131 -13.70 -10.84 -5.19
C LYS A 131 -13.40 -9.91 -6.37
N ARG A 132 -12.50 -8.95 -6.21
CA ARG A 132 -12.12 -7.98 -7.25
C ARG A 132 -10.91 -8.41 -8.07
N ARG A 133 -10.18 -9.44 -7.65
CA ARG A 133 -8.94 -9.91 -8.28
C ARG A 133 -9.12 -10.28 -9.75
N PRO A 134 -10.13 -11.05 -10.18
CA PRO A 134 -10.28 -11.40 -11.60
C PRO A 134 -10.42 -10.19 -12.52
N ALA A 135 -11.20 -9.21 -12.12
CA ALA A 135 -11.37 -7.97 -12.90
C ALA A 135 -10.08 -7.12 -12.94
N TYR A 136 -9.32 -7.11 -11.85
CA TYR A 136 -8.02 -6.45 -11.79
C TYR A 136 -7.02 -7.11 -12.72
N GLU A 137 -6.88 -8.44 -12.68
CA GLU A 137 -5.97 -9.22 -13.53
C GLU A 137 -6.29 -9.05 -15.00
N ALA A 138 -7.56 -9.13 -15.38
CA ALA A 138 -8.00 -8.86 -16.76
C ALA A 138 -7.59 -7.46 -17.22
N ARG A 139 -7.72 -6.44 -16.35
CA ARG A 139 -7.29 -5.07 -16.66
C ARG A 139 -5.78 -4.96 -16.84
N ILE A 140 -4.98 -5.63 -15.99
CA ILE A 140 -3.52 -5.62 -16.09
C ILE A 140 -3.08 -6.31 -17.39
N LYS A 141 -3.67 -7.47 -17.71
CA LYS A 141 -3.41 -8.20 -18.95
C LYS A 141 -3.68 -7.33 -20.19
N ALA A 142 -4.86 -6.72 -20.24
CA ALA A 142 -5.21 -5.81 -21.35
C ALA A 142 -4.28 -4.59 -21.45
N LYS A 143 -3.76 -4.07 -20.32
CA LYS A 143 -2.78 -2.98 -20.32
C LYS A 143 -1.43 -3.43 -20.84
N ALA A 144 -0.98 -4.63 -20.48
CA ALA A 144 0.26 -5.22 -20.95
C ALA A 144 0.23 -5.49 -22.46
N GLU A 145 -0.87 -6.06 -22.97
CA GLU A 145 -1.07 -6.29 -24.40
C GLU A 145 -1.03 -4.97 -25.21
N LYS A 146 -1.73 -3.94 -24.75
CA LYS A 146 -1.69 -2.61 -25.37
C LYS A 146 -0.28 -2.01 -25.40
N LYS A 147 0.51 -2.23 -24.34
CA LYS A 147 1.89 -1.75 -24.27
C LYS A 147 2.77 -2.50 -25.26
N SER A 148 2.67 -3.83 -25.33
CA SER A 148 3.40 -4.67 -26.27
C SER A 148 3.13 -4.28 -27.73
N ILE A 149 1.86 -4.10 -28.09
CA ILE A 149 1.46 -3.65 -29.43
C ILE A 149 2.09 -2.28 -29.77
N LYS A 150 2.04 -1.33 -28.79
CA LYS A 150 2.63 -0.01 -29.01
C LYS A 150 4.15 -0.04 -29.18
N GLU A 151 4.82 -0.94 -28.48
CA GLU A 151 6.28 -1.13 -28.59
C GLU A 151 6.66 -1.78 -29.91
N ALA A 152 5.89 -2.78 -30.40
CA ALA A 152 6.06 -3.38 -31.72
C ALA A 152 5.93 -2.35 -32.84
N PHE A 153 4.87 -1.56 -32.84
CA PHE A 153 4.68 -0.46 -33.80
C PHE A 153 5.83 0.56 -33.78
N LYS A 154 6.38 0.85 -32.60
CA LYS A 154 7.50 1.77 -32.46
C LYS A 154 8.81 1.17 -32.98
N ALA A 155 8.97 -0.15 -32.91
CA ALA A 155 10.12 -0.86 -33.45
C ALA A 155 10.09 -0.88 -34.99
N GLU A 156 8.94 -1.23 -35.58
CA GLU A 156 8.73 -1.22 -37.04
C GLU A 156 8.95 0.16 -37.67
N SER A 157 8.44 1.20 -37.03
CA SER A 157 8.61 2.59 -37.49
C SER A 157 10.07 3.11 -37.45
N LYS A 158 10.95 2.41 -36.72
CA LYS A 158 12.40 2.73 -36.67
C LYS A 158 13.23 2.00 -37.74
N THR A 159 12.73 0.85 -38.23
CA THR A 159 13.42 0.04 -39.26
C THR A 159 13.14 0.54 -40.68
N GLU A 160 12.05 1.29 -40.90
CA GLU A 160 11.82 1.97 -42.17
C GLU A 160 12.71 3.23 -42.25
N ALA A 161 13.79 3.16 -43.01
CA ALA A 161 14.64 4.31 -43.33
C ALA A 161 13.78 5.43 -43.91
N LYS A 162 13.86 6.61 -43.30
CA LYS A 162 13.06 7.81 -43.59
C LYS A 162 12.98 8.14 -45.07
N PRO A 163 11.86 8.02 -45.76
CA PRO A 163 11.63 8.76 -47.01
C PRO A 163 11.38 10.21 -46.61
N LYS A 164 11.98 11.13 -47.40
CA LYS A 164 11.89 12.60 -47.26
C LYS A 164 10.43 13.01 -47.00
N LYS A 165 10.23 13.84 -45.96
CA LYS A 165 8.94 14.39 -45.51
C LYS A 165 8.06 14.87 -46.67
N LYS A 166 7.06 14.04 -47.07
CA LYS A 166 5.82 14.53 -47.65
C LYS A 166 4.80 14.55 -46.52
N LYS A 167 4.15 15.70 -46.33
CA LYS A 167 3.05 15.93 -45.37
C LYS A 167 1.96 14.86 -45.52
N ILE A 168 2.01 13.81 -44.69
CA ILE A 168 0.91 12.85 -44.59
C ILE A 168 -0.07 13.39 -43.58
N ASN A 169 -1.23 13.61 -44.09
CA ASN A 169 -2.36 14.31 -43.50
C ASN A 169 -2.80 13.73 -42.15
N LYS A 170 -3.32 14.64 -41.34
CA LYS A 170 -4.02 14.57 -40.04
C LYS A 170 -5.09 13.48 -39.87
N LYS A 171 -5.27 12.55 -40.84
CA LYS A 171 -6.32 11.49 -40.82
C LYS A 171 -5.96 10.26 -39.99
N ILE A 172 -4.70 10.02 -39.63
CA ILE A 172 -4.28 8.86 -38.81
C ILE A 172 -4.52 9.06 -37.31
N ARG A 173 -4.90 10.26 -36.87
CA ARG A 173 -5.15 10.55 -35.45
C ARG A 173 -6.51 10.05 -34.90
N LYS A 174 -7.34 9.37 -35.70
CA LYS A 174 -8.71 8.98 -35.29
C LYS A 174 -8.99 7.48 -35.21
N ALA A 175 -8.01 6.60 -35.37
CA ALA A 175 -8.21 5.16 -35.13
C ALA A 175 -8.12 4.85 -33.62
N LYS A 176 -9.12 5.25 -32.86
CA LYS A 176 -9.16 5.11 -31.39
C LYS A 176 -10.11 4.02 -30.88
N THR A 177 -10.52 3.06 -31.69
CA THR A 177 -11.37 1.96 -31.24
C THR A 177 -10.64 0.62 -31.27
N ILE A 178 -10.96 -0.23 -30.31
CA ILE A 178 -10.41 -1.60 -30.16
C ILE A 178 -10.62 -2.45 -31.41
N GLU A 179 -11.70 -2.20 -32.17
CA GLU A 179 -11.99 -2.87 -33.44
C GLU A 179 -10.91 -2.64 -34.50
N ASN A 180 -10.44 -1.43 -34.66
CA ASN A 180 -9.40 -1.10 -35.65
C ASN A 180 -8.04 -1.73 -35.30
N TYR A 181 -7.77 -1.95 -34.01
CA TYR A 181 -6.58 -2.69 -33.57
C TYR A 181 -6.69 -4.20 -33.84
N LYS A 182 -7.87 -4.78 -33.69
CA LYS A 182 -8.11 -6.21 -33.98
C LYS A 182 -8.03 -6.51 -35.47
N GLU A 183 -8.45 -5.61 -36.32
CA GLU A 183 -8.36 -5.74 -37.78
C GLU A 183 -6.91 -5.65 -38.27
N ALA A 184 -6.12 -4.74 -37.70
CA ALA A 184 -4.68 -4.66 -37.98
C ALA A 184 -3.95 -5.95 -37.57
N LEU A 185 -4.30 -6.59 -36.45
CA LEU A 185 -3.73 -7.86 -36.02
C LEU A 185 -4.11 -9.06 -36.91
N ARG A 186 -5.32 -9.07 -37.47
CA ARG A 186 -5.73 -10.14 -38.43
C ARG A 186 -4.97 -10.08 -39.76
N ASN A 187 -4.54 -8.89 -40.15
CA ASN A 187 -3.80 -8.68 -41.39
C ASN A 187 -2.28 -8.94 -41.26
N LEU A 188 -1.80 -9.23 -40.03
CA LEU A 188 -0.40 -9.59 -39.76
C LEU A 188 -0.18 -11.10 -39.56
N SER A 189 -1.23 -11.93 -39.69
CA SER A 189 -1.10 -13.40 -39.66
C SER A 189 -0.86 -13.95 -41.06
N TRP A 190 0.39 -13.95 -41.48
CA TRP A 190 0.99 -14.83 -42.50
C TRP A 190 2.30 -15.37 -42.01
#